data_acb97b5b306a855e1f7b8d77a13f6aa1
#
_entry.id   acb97b5b306a855e1f7b8d77a13f6aa1
#
_cell.length_a   1.000
_cell.length_b   1.000
_cell.length_c   1.000
_cell.angle_alpha   90.00
_cell.angle_beta   90.00
_cell.angle_gamma   90.00
#
_symmetry.space_group_name_H-M   'P 1'
#
loop_
_entity.id
_entity.type
_entity.pdbx_description
1 polymer ?
#
loop_
_entity_poly.entity_id
_entity_poly.type
_entity_poly.pdbx_seq_one_letter_code
_entity_poly.pdbx_strand_id
1 'polypeptide(L)'
;MYDRVKDFDGILIETTGLADPAPVAQTFFVDEELVKRYKLDGIVTVVDAKHIVRHLDEVKPEGIENESVEQLAFADRIILNKTDLVTDDYIDEVEARIRRINNFAPVHRTQNSIIDPSDLVNIGAFDLDRTLEMDPEFLDTDAEHEHDDRVTSISSRFEGSLNVNKLERWIGELMQEKGEDLFRYKGVLSVKGMDQKFVFQGVHMLFGGGFSPDVAPWGIDETRECRFVFIGRNLDHEALQAGLMECKAERLRFGVGDTVYANIGEFAEGKILKCWDDGNPYRVEIQDKDRSNVWVPIDSDDYVRPNP
;
A
#
# COMPACT_ATOMS: atom_id res chain seq x y z
N MET A 1 -19.68 3.25 -24.85
CA MET A 1 -18.31 2.85 -24.55
C MET A 1 -18.17 1.32 -24.45
N TYR A 2 -19.03 0.65 -23.66
CA TYR A 2 -18.96 -0.80 -23.42
C TYR A 2 -18.96 -1.68 -24.66
N ASP A 3 -19.71 -1.31 -25.71
CA ASP A 3 -19.84 -2.10 -26.94
C ASP A 3 -18.61 -1.98 -27.86
N ARG A 4 -17.68 -1.07 -27.57
CA ARG A 4 -16.52 -0.77 -28.41
C ARG A 4 -15.18 -1.07 -27.71
N VAL A 5 -15.17 -1.81 -26.60
CA VAL A 5 -13.93 -2.14 -25.83
C VAL A 5 -12.84 -2.76 -26.72
N LYS A 6 -13.25 -3.54 -27.72
CA LYS A 6 -12.32 -4.22 -28.62
C LYS A 6 -11.72 -3.33 -29.71
N ASP A 7 -12.22 -2.09 -29.82
CA ASP A 7 -11.78 -1.14 -30.86
C ASP A 7 -10.61 -0.25 -30.38
N PHE A 8 -10.23 -0.35 -29.08
CA PHE A 8 -9.23 0.52 -28.46
C PHE A 8 -8.20 -0.31 -27.68
N ASP A 9 -6.93 0.11 -27.79
CA ASP A 9 -5.83 -0.46 -27.00
C ASP A 9 -5.78 0.17 -25.59
N GLY A 10 -6.27 1.39 -25.43
CA GLY A 10 -6.30 2.12 -24.18
C GLY A 10 -7.21 3.34 -24.23
N ILE A 11 -7.44 3.94 -23.07
CA ILE A 11 -8.23 5.17 -22.91
C ILE A 11 -7.40 6.12 -22.03
N LEU A 12 -7.20 7.32 -22.53
CA LEU A 12 -6.63 8.43 -21.78
C LEU A 12 -7.75 9.36 -21.33
N ILE A 13 -7.83 9.62 -20.02
CA ILE A 13 -8.81 10.53 -19.44
C ILE A 13 -8.07 11.74 -18.91
N GLU A 14 -8.34 12.91 -19.50
CA GLU A 14 -7.82 14.18 -19.00
C GLU A 14 -8.86 14.81 -18.06
N THR A 15 -8.43 15.14 -16.85
CA THR A 15 -9.21 15.93 -15.90
C THR A 15 -8.80 17.40 -15.96
N THR A 16 -9.63 18.29 -15.40
CA THR A 16 -9.23 19.70 -15.26
C THR A 16 -8.11 19.85 -14.24
N GLY A 17 -7.31 20.93 -14.37
CA GLY A 17 -6.21 21.20 -13.45
C GLY A 17 -6.62 21.51 -12.00
N LEU A 18 -7.92 21.57 -11.71
CA LEU A 18 -8.49 21.75 -10.36
C LEU A 18 -9.25 20.49 -9.88
N ALA A 19 -9.18 19.39 -10.61
CA ALA A 19 -9.90 18.18 -10.25
C ALA A 19 -9.12 17.36 -9.22
N ASP A 20 -9.83 16.89 -8.20
CA ASP A 20 -9.39 15.77 -7.37
C ASP A 20 -9.40 14.50 -8.23
N PRO A 21 -8.27 13.79 -8.37
CA PRO A 21 -8.20 12.56 -9.16
C PRO A 21 -8.87 11.35 -8.46
N ALA A 22 -9.09 11.41 -7.15
CA ALA A 22 -9.56 10.27 -6.36
C ALA A 22 -10.93 9.73 -6.80
N PRO A 23 -11.98 10.54 -7.01
CA PRO A 23 -13.28 10.04 -7.45
C PRO A 23 -13.24 9.35 -8.82
N VAL A 24 -12.40 9.86 -9.73
CA VAL A 24 -12.22 9.24 -11.06
C VAL A 24 -11.53 7.89 -10.92
N ALA A 25 -10.42 7.82 -10.16
CA ALA A 25 -9.71 6.59 -9.89
C ALA A 25 -10.61 5.56 -9.20
N GLN A 26 -11.37 5.97 -8.17
CA GLN A 26 -12.29 5.11 -7.43
C GLN A 26 -13.32 4.44 -8.32
N THR A 27 -13.82 5.12 -9.35
CA THR A 27 -14.80 4.55 -10.28
C THR A 27 -14.28 3.25 -10.92
N PHE A 28 -12.98 3.16 -11.21
CA PHE A 28 -12.36 1.95 -11.79
C PHE A 28 -12.17 0.81 -10.80
N PHE A 29 -12.39 1.01 -9.50
CA PHE A 29 -12.32 -0.04 -8.49
C PHE A 29 -13.69 -0.48 -7.97
N VAL A 30 -14.70 0.39 -8.04
CA VAL A 30 -16.02 0.15 -7.43
C VAL A 30 -17.05 -0.34 -8.44
N ASP A 31 -17.00 0.13 -9.67
CA ASP A 31 -17.96 -0.26 -10.71
C ASP A 31 -17.60 -1.64 -11.27
N GLU A 32 -18.40 -2.65 -10.91
CA GLU A 32 -18.19 -4.05 -11.32
C GLU A 32 -18.11 -4.25 -12.84
N GLU A 33 -18.83 -3.45 -13.63
CA GLU A 33 -18.83 -3.56 -15.09
C GLU A 33 -17.56 -2.92 -15.68
N LEU A 34 -17.03 -1.87 -15.04
CA LEU A 34 -15.77 -1.29 -15.44
C LEU A 34 -14.59 -2.20 -15.07
N VAL A 35 -14.53 -2.69 -13.85
CA VAL A 35 -13.48 -3.60 -13.36
C VAL A 35 -13.32 -4.84 -14.26
N LYS A 36 -14.42 -5.39 -14.77
CA LYS A 36 -14.38 -6.57 -15.67
C LYS A 36 -13.78 -6.30 -17.05
N ARG A 37 -13.72 -5.04 -17.50
CA ARG A 37 -13.42 -4.68 -18.89
C ARG A 37 -12.25 -3.71 -19.05
N TYR A 38 -11.96 -2.96 -18.01
CA TYR A 38 -10.92 -1.93 -17.97
C TYR A 38 -10.07 -2.12 -16.75
N LYS A 39 -8.81 -1.77 -16.88
CA LYS A 39 -7.85 -1.73 -15.80
C LYS A 39 -7.25 -0.34 -15.75
N LEU A 40 -7.21 0.25 -14.57
CA LEU A 40 -6.49 1.50 -14.38
C LEU A 40 -4.99 1.21 -14.50
N ASP A 41 -4.35 1.80 -15.50
CA ASP A 41 -2.92 1.60 -15.76
C ASP A 41 -2.07 2.48 -14.83
N GLY A 42 -2.46 3.72 -14.65
CA GLY A 42 -1.77 4.67 -13.76
C GLY A 42 -2.38 6.06 -13.83
N ILE A 43 -1.96 6.88 -12.88
CA ILE A 43 -2.30 8.30 -12.77
C ILE A 43 -1.04 9.11 -13.12
N VAL A 44 -1.16 9.95 -14.14
CA VAL A 44 -0.07 10.82 -14.59
C VAL A 44 -0.41 12.27 -14.24
N THR A 45 0.45 12.91 -13.46
CA THR A 45 0.29 14.32 -13.10
C THR A 45 1.27 15.19 -13.89
N VAL A 46 0.74 16.18 -14.59
CA VAL A 46 1.55 17.16 -15.36
C VAL A 46 1.72 18.43 -14.54
N VAL A 47 2.96 18.78 -14.27
CA VAL A 47 3.35 19.88 -13.37
C VAL A 47 4.05 20.99 -14.16
N ASP A 48 3.63 22.24 -13.97
CA ASP A 48 4.31 23.42 -14.48
C ASP A 48 5.45 23.80 -13.54
N ALA A 49 6.71 23.55 -13.96
CA ALA A 49 7.90 23.80 -13.13
C ALA A 49 7.99 25.25 -12.64
N LYS A 50 7.50 26.21 -13.42
CA LYS A 50 7.57 27.64 -13.09
C LYS A 50 6.55 28.08 -12.03
N HIS A 51 5.39 27.42 -11.96
CA HIS A 51 4.27 27.90 -11.16
C HIS A 51 3.89 26.99 -9.99
N ILE A 52 4.35 25.75 -9.98
CA ILE A 52 3.90 24.75 -9.00
C ILE A 52 4.14 25.17 -7.55
N VAL A 53 5.31 25.74 -7.23
CA VAL A 53 5.64 26.14 -5.85
C VAL A 53 4.60 27.11 -5.31
N ARG A 54 4.14 28.07 -6.13
CA ARG A 54 3.09 29.00 -5.73
C ARG A 54 1.77 28.29 -5.42
N HIS A 55 1.43 27.25 -6.17
CA HIS A 55 0.21 26.47 -5.93
C HIS A 55 0.35 25.58 -4.67
N LEU A 56 1.52 25.02 -4.45
CA LEU A 56 1.78 24.24 -3.23
C LEU A 56 1.72 25.10 -1.96
N ASP A 57 2.17 26.36 -2.06
CA ASP A 57 2.19 27.31 -0.94
C ASP A 57 0.85 28.05 -0.74
N GLU A 58 -0.15 27.77 -1.59
CA GLU A 58 -1.45 28.42 -1.48
C GLU A 58 -2.19 27.98 -0.22
N VAL A 59 -2.40 28.93 0.69
CA VAL A 59 -3.18 28.67 1.91
C VAL A 59 -4.66 28.57 1.55
N LYS A 60 -5.24 27.41 1.75
CA LYS A 60 -6.67 27.18 1.55
C LYS A 60 -7.43 27.43 2.85
N PRO A 61 -8.73 27.81 2.77
CA PRO A 61 -9.61 27.89 3.94
C PRO A 61 -9.68 26.54 4.67
N GLU A 62 -10.00 26.60 5.96
CA GLU A 62 -10.16 25.40 6.78
C GLU A 62 -11.21 24.44 6.15
N GLY A 63 -10.82 23.16 5.99
CA GLY A 63 -11.64 22.12 5.38
C GLY A 63 -11.59 22.08 3.85
N ILE A 64 -10.81 22.97 3.20
CA ILE A 64 -10.57 22.92 1.75
C ILE A 64 -9.14 22.41 1.52
N GLU A 65 -9.02 21.38 0.72
CA GLU A 65 -7.75 20.78 0.38
C GLU A 65 -7.03 21.52 -0.76
N ASN A 66 -5.72 21.35 -0.83
CA ASN A 66 -4.94 21.90 -1.93
C ASN A 66 -4.88 20.92 -3.08
N GLU A 67 -5.61 21.15 -4.13
CA GLU A 67 -5.76 20.28 -5.29
C GLU A 67 -4.41 19.92 -5.93
N SER A 68 -3.44 20.84 -5.91
CA SER A 68 -2.10 20.59 -6.45
C SER A 68 -1.31 19.58 -5.61
N VAL A 69 -1.48 19.63 -4.30
CA VAL A 69 -0.87 18.67 -3.36
C VAL A 69 -1.50 17.30 -3.56
N GLU A 70 -2.83 17.22 -3.66
CA GLU A 70 -3.55 15.96 -3.89
C GLU A 70 -3.17 15.33 -5.23
N GLN A 71 -3.15 16.10 -6.31
CA GLN A 71 -2.76 15.60 -7.63
C GLN A 71 -1.35 15.01 -7.64
N LEU A 72 -0.42 15.61 -6.89
CA LEU A 72 0.91 15.06 -6.72
C LEU A 72 0.91 13.79 -5.85
N ALA A 73 0.13 13.77 -4.78
CA ALA A 73 0.03 12.61 -3.87
C ALA A 73 -0.53 11.37 -4.58
N PHE A 74 -1.50 11.56 -5.49
CA PHE A 74 -2.10 10.47 -6.26
C PHE A 74 -1.27 9.99 -7.45
N ALA A 75 -0.28 10.77 -7.89
CA ALA A 75 0.49 10.47 -9.09
C ALA A 75 1.26 9.15 -9.01
N ASP A 76 1.23 8.39 -10.10
CA ASP A 76 2.12 7.27 -10.38
C ASP A 76 3.31 7.67 -11.24
N ARG A 77 3.14 8.75 -12.01
CA ARG A 77 4.15 9.41 -12.81
C ARG A 77 3.96 10.91 -12.71
N ILE A 78 5.05 11.64 -12.63
CA ILE A 78 5.04 13.11 -12.60
C ILE A 78 5.83 13.63 -13.79
N ILE A 79 5.17 14.41 -14.63
CA ILE A 79 5.80 15.11 -15.75
C ILE A 79 6.08 16.54 -15.30
N LEU A 80 7.31 16.82 -14.89
CA LEU A 80 7.74 18.18 -14.56
C LEU A 80 8.08 18.92 -15.85
N ASN A 81 7.08 19.62 -16.38
CA ASN A 81 7.15 20.28 -17.67
C ASN A 81 7.54 21.75 -17.58
N LYS A 82 7.90 22.34 -18.71
CA LYS A 82 8.35 23.73 -18.87
C LYS A 82 9.66 24.03 -18.12
N THR A 83 10.54 23.05 -18.05
CA THR A 83 11.86 23.19 -17.40
C THR A 83 12.75 24.21 -18.11
N ASP A 84 12.46 24.52 -19.37
CA ASP A 84 13.11 25.58 -20.16
C ASP A 84 12.81 27.02 -19.65
N LEU A 85 11.81 27.19 -18.78
CA LEU A 85 11.39 28.50 -18.27
C LEU A 85 12.01 28.85 -16.91
N VAL A 86 12.84 27.99 -16.35
CA VAL A 86 13.44 28.11 -15.02
C VAL A 86 14.91 27.64 -15.03
N THR A 87 15.66 27.94 -13.98
CA THR A 87 17.04 27.48 -13.85
C THR A 87 17.13 26.04 -13.33
N ASP A 88 18.24 25.36 -13.59
CA ASP A 88 18.46 23.99 -13.11
C ASP A 88 18.39 23.91 -11.56
N ASP A 89 18.98 24.85 -10.85
CA ASP A 89 18.92 24.91 -9.38
C ASP A 89 17.47 24.99 -8.87
N TYR A 90 16.62 25.77 -9.58
CA TYR A 90 15.19 25.88 -9.22
C TYR A 90 14.42 24.60 -9.56
N ILE A 91 14.78 23.90 -10.65
CA ILE A 91 14.19 22.60 -10.97
C ILE A 91 14.48 21.59 -9.85
N ASP A 92 15.70 21.57 -9.34
CA ASP A 92 16.11 20.68 -8.24
C ASP A 92 15.33 21.01 -6.95
N GLU A 93 15.11 22.30 -6.65
CA GLU A 93 14.25 22.73 -5.53
C GLU A 93 12.81 22.28 -5.70
N VAL A 94 12.23 22.49 -6.89
CA VAL A 94 10.87 22.04 -7.21
C VAL A 94 10.74 20.52 -7.06
N GLU A 95 11.68 19.77 -7.61
CA GLU A 95 11.68 18.31 -7.51
C GLU A 95 11.81 17.83 -6.06
N ALA A 96 12.66 18.48 -5.26
CA ALA A 96 12.78 18.17 -3.84
C ALA A 96 11.46 18.40 -3.09
N ARG A 97 10.70 19.45 -3.43
CA ARG A 97 9.37 19.69 -2.86
C ARG A 97 8.33 18.65 -3.29
N ILE A 98 8.34 18.28 -4.57
CA ILE A 98 7.47 17.21 -5.08
C ILE A 98 7.74 15.91 -4.34
N ARG A 99 9.01 15.55 -4.14
CA ARG A 99 9.41 14.31 -3.45
C ARG A 99 9.02 14.27 -1.97
N ARG A 100 8.85 15.41 -1.31
CA ARG A 100 8.31 15.45 0.07
C ARG A 100 6.84 15.02 0.11
N ILE A 101 6.07 15.33 -0.93
CA ILE A 101 4.65 14.95 -1.04
C ILE A 101 4.54 13.50 -1.53
N ASN A 102 5.29 13.17 -2.58
CA ASN A 102 5.28 11.87 -3.23
C ASN A 102 6.71 11.47 -3.64
N ASN A 103 7.38 10.74 -2.77
CA ASN A 103 8.72 10.22 -3.03
C ASN A 103 8.73 8.97 -3.92
N PHE A 104 7.55 8.42 -4.20
CA PHE A 104 7.36 7.17 -4.91
C PHE A 104 7.25 7.33 -6.43
N ALA A 105 6.55 8.37 -6.90
CA ALA A 105 6.34 8.58 -8.32
C ALA A 105 7.63 9.06 -9.02
N PRO A 106 8.09 8.37 -10.08
CA PRO A 106 9.18 8.88 -10.92
C PRO A 106 8.84 10.25 -11.50
N VAL A 107 9.80 11.17 -11.46
CA VAL A 107 9.69 12.52 -12.00
C VAL A 107 10.45 12.61 -13.32
N HIS A 108 9.75 12.94 -14.41
CA HIS A 108 10.32 13.15 -15.73
C HIS A 108 10.40 14.65 -16.04
N ARG A 109 11.61 15.18 -16.17
CA ARG A 109 11.84 16.59 -16.58
C ARG A 109 11.61 16.74 -18.07
N THR A 110 10.71 17.61 -18.47
CA THR A 110 10.32 17.78 -19.87
C THR A 110 10.21 19.24 -20.29
N GLN A 111 10.26 19.44 -21.61
CA GLN A 111 9.99 20.71 -22.27
C GLN A 111 8.97 20.47 -23.36
N ASN A 112 8.01 21.39 -23.49
CA ASN A 112 6.90 21.28 -24.45
C ASN A 112 6.14 19.94 -24.35
N SER A 113 6.09 19.33 -23.16
CA SER A 113 5.49 18.03 -22.89
C SER A 113 6.03 16.88 -23.77
N ILE A 114 7.29 17.00 -24.22
CA ILE A 114 7.93 15.93 -25.01
C ILE A 114 8.44 14.87 -24.04
N ILE A 115 7.85 13.69 -24.13
CA ILE A 115 8.20 12.51 -23.34
C ILE A 115 8.01 11.28 -24.19
N ASP A 116 8.76 10.22 -23.91
CA ASP A 116 8.57 8.93 -24.59
C ASP A 116 7.20 8.35 -24.18
N PRO A 117 6.34 7.98 -25.14
CA PRO A 117 5.04 7.37 -24.82
C PRO A 117 5.15 6.11 -23.95
N SER A 118 6.26 5.37 -24.00
CA SER A 118 6.48 4.19 -23.17
C SER A 118 6.58 4.52 -21.68
N ASP A 119 6.88 5.78 -21.33
CA ASP A 119 6.88 6.26 -19.95
C ASP A 119 5.47 6.61 -19.44
N LEU A 120 4.47 6.67 -20.34
CA LEU A 120 3.11 7.09 -20.01
C LEU A 120 2.05 6.00 -20.10
N VAL A 121 2.35 4.91 -20.78
CA VAL A 121 1.41 3.78 -20.98
C VAL A 121 2.04 2.47 -20.54
N ASN A 122 1.21 1.52 -20.17
CA ASN A 122 1.64 0.24 -19.58
C ASN A 122 2.49 0.45 -18.32
N ILE A 123 2.14 1.47 -17.53
CA ILE A 123 2.78 1.78 -16.25
C ILE A 123 2.54 0.61 -15.29
N GLY A 124 1.32 0.01 -15.33
CA GLY A 124 0.92 -1.08 -14.46
C GLY A 124 0.97 -0.68 -12.99
N ALA A 125 0.68 0.57 -12.69
CA ALA A 125 0.82 1.14 -11.34
C ALA A 125 -0.09 0.48 -10.30
N PHE A 126 -1.15 -0.17 -10.78
CA PHE A 126 -2.10 -0.93 -9.97
C PHE A 126 -1.94 -2.45 -10.16
N ASP A 127 -0.88 -2.89 -10.82
CA ASP A 127 -0.49 -4.30 -10.89
C ASP A 127 0.23 -4.71 -9.60
N LEU A 128 -0.27 -5.75 -8.94
CA LEU A 128 0.35 -6.27 -7.73
C LEU A 128 1.78 -6.74 -7.99
N ASP A 129 2.04 -7.32 -9.16
CA ASP A 129 3.38 -7.78 -9.56
C ASP A 129 4.39 -6.64 -9.63
N ARG A 130 3.98 -5.50 -10.17
CA ARG A 130 4.85 -4.32 -10.28
C ARG A 130 5.04 -3.56 -8.98
N THR A 131 4.21 -3.82 -7.98
CA THR A 131 4.47 -3.33 -6.63
C THR A 131 5.78 -3.90 -6.06
N LEU A 132 6.27 -5.02 -6.59
CA LEU A 132 7.56 -5.63 -6.23
C LEU A 132 8.76 -4.86 -6.78
N GLU A 133 8.58 -4.11 -7.86
CA GLU A 133 9.63 -3.30 -8.51
C GLU A 133 9.90 -1.99 -7.78
N MET A 134 9.30 -1.79 -6.58
CA MET A 134 9.58 -0.63 -5.74
C MET A 134 11.08 -0.56 -5.44
N ASP A 135 11.72 0.51 -5.93
CA ASP A 135 13.13 0.73 -5.74
C ASP A 135 13.44 0.87 -4.23
N PRO A 136 14.32 0.02 -3.68
CA PRO A 136 14.69 0.10 -2.27
C PRO A 136 15.32 1.44 -1.86
N GLU A 137 15.98 2.14 -2.80
CA GLU A 137 16.62 3.43 -2.53
C GLU A 137 15.61 4.56 -2.25
N PHE A 138 14.37 4.45 -2.77
CA PHE A 138 13.31 5.43 -2.47
C PHE A 138 12.66 5.22 -1.09
N LEU A 139 12.99 4.15 -0.40
CA LEU A 139 12.46 3.84 0.93
C LEU A 139 13.32 4.41 2.07
N ASP A 140 14.48 4.98 1.76
CA ASP A 140 15.43 5.52 2.73
C ASP A 140 15.22 7.03 2.87
N THR A 141 14.18 7.43 3.62
CA THR A 141 13.93 8.83 3.96
C THR A 141 14.29 9.12 5.41
N ASP A 142 15.58 9.10 5.73
CA ASP A 142 16.13 9.65 6.99
C ASP A 142 16.20 11.19 6.96
N ALA A 143 15.21 11.85 6.39
CA ALA A 143 15.14 13.30 6.37
C ALA A 143 14.23 13.80 7.49
N GLU A 144 14.81 14.12 8.64
CA GLU A 144 14.21 15.04 9.60
C GLU A 144 13.94 16.39 8.93
N HIS A 145 12.68 16.69 8.66
CA HIS A 145 12.27 18.01 8.18
C HIS A 145 11.06 18.50 8.95
N GLU A 146 11.30 19.45 9.84
CA GLU A 146 10.30 20.37 10.39
C GLU A 146 9.85 21.32 9.28
N HIS A 147 8.72 21.08 8.65
CA HIS A 147 7.89 22.09 7.98
C HIS A 147 6.44 21.60 7.90
N ASP A 148 5.51 22.55 7.95
CA ASP A 148 4.04 22.44 7.96
C ASP A 148 3.46 21.86 6.64
N ASP A 149 4.00 20.75 6.18
CA ASP A 149 3.48 20.03 5.03
C ASP A 149 2.50 18.97 5.54
N ARG A 150 1.22 19.33 5.53
CA ARG A 150 0.13 18.46 5.99
C ARG A 150 0.05 17.12 5.26
N VAL A 151 0.57 17.05 4.03
CA VAL A 151 0.63 15.83 3.22
C VAL A 151 2.07 15.38 3.10
N THR A 152 2.33 14.15 3.52
CA THR A 152 3.66 13.55 3.53
C THR A 152 3.64 12.13 3.01
N SER A 153 4.80 11.65 2.61
CA SER A 153 5.06 10.26 2.27
C SER A 153 5.86 9.60 3.39
N ILE A 154 5.35 8.49 3.88
CA ILE A 154 5.98 7.67 4.91
C ILE A 154 6.32 6.32 4.29
N SER A 155 7.58 5.93 4.36
CA SER A 155 8.04 4.61 3.94
C SER A 155 8.77 3.90 5.07
N SER A 156 8.74 2.59 5.05
CA SER A 156 9.53 1.78 5.98
C SER A 156 9.86 0.43 5.38
N ARG A 157 10.99 -0.11 5.82
CA ARG A 157 11.48 -1.44 5.46
C ARG A 157 12.02 -2.14 6.70
N PHE A 158 11.66 -3.39 6.90
CA PHE A 158 12.23 -4.20 7.98
C PHE A 158 12.24 -5.68 7.60
N GLU A 159 13.19 -6.41 8.12
CA GLU A 159 13.29 -7.85 7.95
C GLU A 159 12.37 -8.61 8.89
N GLY A 160 11.91 -9.77 8.43
CA GLY A 160 11.06 -10.69 9.16
C GLY A 160 9.68 -10.85 8.53
N SER A 161 8.81 -11.55 9.24
CA SER A 161 7.46 -11.87 8.76
C SER A 161 6.41 -11.42 9.76
N LEU A 162 5.22 -11.16 9.27
CA LEU A 162 4.05 -10.73 10.04
C LEU A 162 3.09 -11.91 10.29
N ASN A 163 2.26 -11.76 11.30
CA ASN A 163 1.04 -12.53 11.48
C ASN A 163 -0.07 -11.88 10.67
N VAL A 164 -0.63 -12.59 9.68
CA VAL A 164 -1.63 -12.05 8.76
C VAL A 164 -2.89 -11.57 9.48
N ASN A 165 -3.32 -12.29 10.52
CA ASN A 165 -4.54 -11.94 11.26
C ASN A 165 -4.39 -10.64 12.07
N LYS A 166 -3.18 -10.40 12.61
CA LYS A 166 -2.86 -9.12 13.26
C LYS A 166 -2.81 -7.99 12.23
N LEU A 167 -2.19 -8.27 11.08
CA LEU A 167 -2.09 -7.32 9.97
C LEU A 167 -3.46 -6.89 9.45
N GLU A 168 -4.35 -7.84 9.16
CA GLU A 168 -5.70 -7.56 8.66
C GLU A 168 -6.52 -6.74 9.67
N ARG A 169 -6.39 -7.04 10.96
CA ARG A 169 -7.01 -6.24 12.02
C ARG A 169 -6.48 -4.82 12.02
N TRP A 170 -5.16 -4.65 12.04
CA TRP A 170 -4.53 -3.34 12.06
C TRP A 170 -4.88 -2.51 10.82
N ILE A 171 -4.87 -3.11 9.63
CA ILE A 171 -5.31 -2.44 8.39
C ILE A 171 -6.77 -2.00 8.51
N GLY A 172 -7.65 -2.86 9.04
CA GLY A 172 -9.06 -2.52 9.25
C GLY A 172 -9.24 -1.33 10.18
N GLU A 173 -8.53 -1.29 11.31
CA GLU A 173 -8.53 -0.17 12.25
C GLU A 173 -7.97 1.09 11.60
N LEU A 174 -6.84 1.00 10.90
CA LEU A 174 -6.24 2.12 10.19
C LEU A 174 -7.18 2.74 9.15
N MET A 175 -7.87 1.89 8.36
CA MET A 175 -8.84 2.36 7.38
C MET A 175 -10.06 3.05 8.01
N GLN A 176 -10.52 2.58 9.17
CA GLN A 176 -11.62 3.22 9.89
C GLN A 176 -11.23 4.56 10.50
N GLU A 177 -10.01 4.68 11.03
CA GLU A 177 -9.55 5.87 11.74
C GLU A 177 -8.94 6.94 10.83
N LYS A 178 -8.24 6.52 9.77
CA LYS A 178 -7.39 7.37 8.93
C LYS A 178 -7.63 7.22 7.42
N GLY A 179 -8.62 6.44 7.01
CA GLY A 179 -8.85 6.17 5.59
C GLY A 179 -9.06 7.43 4.75
N GLU A 180 -9.70 8.47 5.31
CA GLU A 180 -9.89 9.76 4.63
C GLU A 180 -8.59 10.57 4.50
N ASP A 181 -7.64 10.36 5.42
CA ASP A 181 -6.33 11.01 5.40
C ASP A 181 -5.30 10.25 4.55
N LEU A 182 -5.56 8.99 4.19
CA LEU A 182 -4.70 8.16 3.37
C LEU A 182 -5.03 8.34 1.89
N PHE A 183 -4.17 9.00 1.13
CA PHE A 183 -4.38 9.23 -0.30
C PHE A 183 -3.93 8.05 -1.14
N ARG A 184 -2.77 7.49 -0.83
CA ARG A 184 -2.22 6.34 -1.51
C ARG A 184 -1.39 5.48 -0.57
N TYR A 185 -1.45 4.18 -0.78
CA TYR A 185 -0.59 3.24 -0.04
C TYR A 185 -0.30 2.01 -0.87
N LYS A 186 0.91 1.49 -0.68
CA LYS A 186 1.39 0.24 -1.30
C LYS A 186 2.32 -0.48 -0.35
N GLY A 187 2.36 -1.80 -0.46
CA GLY A 187 3.33 -2.58 0.29
C GLY A 187 3.44 -4.02 -0.18
N VAL A 188 4.60 -4.58 0.12
CA VAL A 188 4.91 -5.99 -0.05
C VAL A 188 5.38 -6.52 1.29
N LEU A 189 4.67 -7.48 1.81
CA LEU A 189 4.85 -7.96 3.16
C LEU A 189 5.11 -9.47 3.18
N SER A 190 6.04 -9.88 4.01
CA SER A 190 6.24 -11.28 4.32
C SER A 190 5.28 -11.71 5.42
N VAL A 191 4.51 -12.77 5.18
CA VAL A 191 3.64 -13.41 6.16
C VAL A 191 4.26 -14.72 6.62
N LYS A 192 4.28 -14.95 7.93
CA LYS A 192 4.86 -16.16 8.51
C LYS A 192 4.02 -17.38 8.16
N GLY A 193 4.67 -18.42 7.66
CA GLY A 193 4.01 -19.66 7.24
C GLY A 193 3.42 -19.61 5.82
N MET A 194 3.65 -18.52 5.07
CA MET A 194 3.26 -18.38 3.67
C MET A 194 4.48 -18.23 2.79
N ASP A 195 4.46 -18.88 1.62
CA ASP A 195 5.51 -18.70 0.60
C ASP A 195 5.17 -17.57 -0.35
N GLN A 196 3.89 -17.28 -0.54
CA GLN A 196 3.46 -16.12 -1.33
C GLN A 196 3.77 -14.82 -0.60
N LYS A 197 3.99 -13.78 -1.39
CA LYS A 197 4.08 -12.41 -0.92
C LYS A 197 2.67 -11.88 -0.69
N PHE A 198 2.47 -11.24 0.44
CA PHE A 198 1.26 -10.46 0.67
C PHE A 198 1.48 -9.08 0.09
N VAL A 199 0.66 -8.70 -0.87
CA VAL A 199 0.73 -7.40 -1.53
C VAL A 199 -0.52 -6.62 -1.23
N PHE A 200 -0.37 -5.35 -0.88
CA PHE A 200 -1.50 -4.44 -0.69
C PHE A 200 -1.25 -3.12 -1.40
N GLN A 201 -2.33 -2.53 -1.82
CA GLN A 201 -2.35 -1.20 -2.40
C GLN A 201 -3.72 -0.56 -2.22
N GLY A 202 -3.76 0.76 -2.29
CA GLY A 202 -5.03 1.45 -2.24
C GLY A 202 -4.94 2.91 -2.60
N VAL A 203 -6.14 3.45 -2.82
CA VAL A 203 -6.41 4.85 -3.13
C VAL A 203 -7.56 5.28 -2.23
N HIS A 204 -7.32 6.20 -1.32
CA HIS A 204 -8.28 6.58 -0.28
C HIS A 204 -8.82 5.37 0.50
N MET A 205 -10.14 5.34 0.72
CA MET A 205 -10.86 4.27 1.41
C MET A 205 -10.85 2.93 0.68
N LEU A 206 -10.34 2.87 -0.55
CA LEU A 206 -10.33 1.64 -1.35
C LEU A 206 -9.05 0.85 -1.08
N PHE A 207 -9.21 -0.20 -0.32
CA PHE A 207 -8.15 -1.16 -0.02
C PHE A 207 -8.25 -2.38 -0.95
N GLY A 208 -7.15 -2.72 -1.60
CA GLY A 208 -6.96 -3.99 -2.29
C GLY A 208 -5.71 -4.67 -1.78
N GLY A 209 -5.80 -5.95 -1.42
CA GLY A 209 -4.64 -6.67 -0.95
C GLY A 209 -4.91 -8.14 -0.71
N GLY A 210 -3.83 -8.92 -0.67
CA GLY A 210 -3.89 -10.34 -0.44
C GLY A 210 -2.71 -11.10 -1.04
N PHE A 211 -2.84 -12.41 -1.07
CA PHE A 211 -1.92 -13.31 -1.75
C PHE A 211 -2.35 -13.48 -3.20
N SER A 212 -1.57 -12.93 -4.14
CA SER A 212 -1.88 -13.06 -5.56
C SER A 212 -1.09 -14.22 -6.18
N PRO A 213 -1.74 -15.10 -6.98
CA PRO A 213 -1.03 -16.13 -7.72
C PRO A 213 -0.15 -15.56 -8.85
N ASP A 214 -0.43 -14.34 -9.27
CA ASP A 214 0.33 -13.65 -10.32
C ASP A 214 1.66 -13.08 -9.78
N VAL A 215 1.80 -12.97 -8.45
CA VAL A 215 3.01 -12.51 -7.78
C VAL A 215 3.93 -13.68 -7.46
N ALA A 216 5.17 -13.61 -7.91
CA ALA A 216 6.17 -14.65 -7.63
C ALA A 216 6.34 -14.85 -6.11
N PRO A 217 6.37 -16.09 -5.61
CA PRO A 217 6.60 -16.37 -4.20
C PRO A 217 8.01 -15.92 -3.77
N TRP A 218 8.24 -15.90 -2.46
CA TRP A 218 9.58 -15.68 -1.90
C TRP A 218 10.55 -16.74 -2.39
N GLY A 219 11.69 -16.32 -2.92
CA GLY A 219 12.78 -17.23 -3.29
C GLY A 219 13.38 -17.91 -2.07
N ILE A 220 14.01 -19.08 -2.28
CA ILE A 220 14.62 -19.86 -1.18
C ILE A 220 15.70 -19.07 -0.44
N ASP A 221 16.49 -18.28 -1.19
CA ASP A 221 17.59 -17.46 -0.66
C ASP A 221 17.18 -15.98 -0.54
N GLU A 222 15.92 -15.64 -0.80
CA GLU A 222 15.42 -14.28 -0.72
C GLU A 222 15.16 -13.91 0.75
N THR A 223 15.72 -12.77 1.18
CA THR A 223 15.46 -12.26 2.53
C THR A 223 13.99 -11.92 2.70
N ARG A 224 13.36 -12.50 3.71
CA ARG A 224 11.97 -12.19 4.06
C ARG A 224 11.90 -10.82 4.70
N GLU A 225 11.23 -9.90 4.05
CA GLU A 225 11.11 -8.51 4.50
C GLU A 225 9.71 -7.94 4.26
N CYS A 226 9.43 -6.85 4.93
CA CYS A 226 8.23 -6.05 4.76
C CYS A 226 8.64 -4.66 4.28
N ARG A 227 8.01 -4.20 3.21
CA ARG A 227 8.20 -2.87 2.62
C ARG A 227 6.85 -2.22 2.42
N PHE A 228 6.71 -0.96 2.79
CA PHE A 228 5.47 -0.22 2.57
C PHE A 228 5.71 1.27 2.42
N VAL A 229 4.76 1.90 1.75
CA VAL A 229 4.67 3.36 1.60
C VAL A 229 3.23 3.78 1.88
N PHE A 230 3.07 4.84 2.65
CA PHE A 230 1.81 5.57 2.83
C PHE A 230 2.02 7.01 2.40
N ILE A 231 1.11 7.56 1.61
CA ILE A 231 1.03 8.97 1.26
C ILE A 231 -0.30 9.48 1.78
N GLY A 232 -0.28 10.54 2.56
CA GLY A 232 -1.49 11.06 3.14
C GLY A 232 -1.27 12.30 3.99
N ARG A 233 -2.35 12.76 4.58
CA ARG A 233 -2.40 13.97 5.40
C ARG A 233 -2.28 13.62 6.88
N ASN A 234 -1.52 14.44 7.61
CA ASN A 234 -1.35 14.31 9.06
C ASN A 234 -0.98 12.88 9.51
N LEU A 235 -0.13 12.22 8.74
CA LEU A 235 0.31 10.87 9.05
C LEU A 235 1.30 10.90 10.22
N ASP A 236 1.07 10.02 11.19
CA ASP A 236 1.99 9.78 12.30
C ASP A 236 2.92 8.60 11.93
N HIS A 237 4.17 8.93 11.59
CA HIS A 237 5.17 7.94 11.21
C HIS A 237 5.42 6.91 12.33
N GLU A 238 5.57 7.38 13.55
CA GLU A 238 5.87 6.50 14.69
C GLU A 238 4.69 5.55 14.96
N ALA A 239 3.46 6.05 14.91
CA ALA A 239 2.26 5.24 15.11
C ALA A 239 2.07 4.20 14.00
N LEU A 240 2.28 4.56 12.73
CA LEU A 240 2.18 3.64 11.59
C LEU A 240 3.25 2.54 11.66
N GLN A 241 4.49 2.92 11.98
CA GLN A 241 5.59 1.97 12.14
C GLN A 241 5.37 1.05 13.34
N ALA A 242 4.97 1.59 14.48
CA ALA A 242 4.68 0.81 15.69
C ALA A 242 3.55 -0.18 15.44
N GLY A 243 2.44 0.23 14.82
CA GLY A 243 1.32 -0.65 14.51
C GLY A 243 1.73 -1.83 13.62
N LEU A 244 2.53 -1.57 12.58
CA LEU A 244 3.07 -2.68 11.76
C LEU A 244 4.05 -3.57 12.53
N MET A 245 4.87 -3.00 13.41
CA MET A 245 5.78 -3.80 14.26
C MET A 245 5.03 -4.70 15.24
N GLU A 246 3.88 -4.28 15.76
CA GLU A 246 3.01 -5.11 16.59
C GLU A 246 2.40 -6.30 15.82
N CYS A 247 2.31 -6.19 14.50
CA CYS A 247 1.88 -7.28 13.64
C CYS A 247 2.96 -8.35 13.42
N LYS A 248 4.23 -8.15 13.86
CA LYS A 248 5.28 -9.15 13.71
C LYS A 248 4.87 -10.48 14.28
N ALA A 249 5.28 -11.55 13.57
CA ALA A 249 5.08 -12.92 14.02
C ALA A 249 5.85 -13.16 15.32
N GLU A 250 5.12 -13.50 16.35
CA GLU A 250 5.62 -13.77 17.68
C GLU A 250 6.32 -15.13 17.77
N ARG A 251 7.12 -15.30 18.83
CA ARG A 251 7.58 -16.63 19.24
C ARG A 251 6.39 -17.36 19.87
N LEU A 252 6.05 -18.50 19.31
CA LEU A 252 4.92 -19.30 19.76
C LEU A 252 5.17 -19.89 21.16
N ARG A 253 4.12 -19.93 21.99
CA ARG A 253 4.12 -20.51 23.34
C ARG A 253 4.09 -22.02 23.32
N PHE A 254 3.49 -22.63 22.30
CA PHE A 254 3.28 -24.06 22.18
C PHE A 254 3.97 -24.63 20.94
N GLY A 255 4.28 -25.92 20.96
CA GLY A 255 4.90 -26.67 19.88
C GLY A 255 3.98 -27.72 19.25
N VAL A 256 4.43 -28.31 18.14
CA VAL A 256 3.73 -29.42 17.50
C VAL A 256 3.69 -30.61 18.47
N GLY A 257 2.51 -31.16 18.67
CA GLY A 257 2.24 -32.27 19.55
C GLY A 257 1.74 -31.90 20.95
N ASP A 258 1.83 -30.62 21.32
CA ASP A 258 1.28 -30.14 22.59
C ASP A 258 -0.25 -30.20 22.59
N THR A 259 -0.80 -30.49 23.78
CA THR A 259 -2.23 -30.46 24.05
C THR A 259 -2.60 -29.06 24.58
N VAL A 260 -3.59 -28.46 23.97
CA VAL A 260 -4.05 -27.10 24.26
C VAL A 260 -5.57 -27.04 24.28
N TYR A 261 -6.10 -25.94 24.81
CA TYR A 261 -7.51 -25.59 24.66
C TYR A 261 -7.65 -24.50 23.60
N ALA A 262 -8.24 -24.82 22.46
CA ALA A 262 -8.51 -23.87 21.38
C ALA A 262 -9.94 -23.32 21.45
N ASN A 263 -10.11 -22.05 21.17
CA ASN A 263 -11.41 -21.39 21.15
C ASN A 263 -12.11 -21.63 19.80
N ILE A 264 -13.19 -22.39 19.83
CA ILE A 264 -14.06 -22.69 18.67
C ILE A 264 -15.47 -22.09 18.85
N GLY A 265 -15.60 -21.02 19.67
CA GLY A 265 -16.84 -20.50 20.22
C GLY A 265 -16.96 -20.84 21.71
N GLU A 266 -16.39 -21.95 22.11
CA GLU A 266 -16.05 -22.36 23.46
C GLU A 266 -14.64 -22.99 23.44
N PHE A 267 -14.01 -23.13 24.59
CA PHE A 267 -12.68 -23.76 24.65
C PHE A 267 -12.79 -25.27 24.61
N ALA A 268 -12.19 -25.89 23.59
CA ALA A 268 -12.14 -27.33 23.40
C ALA A 268 -10.71 -27.85 23.42
N GLU A 269 -10.53 -29.02 24.00
CA GLU A 269 -9.24 -29.71 24.01
C GLU A 269 -8.84 -30.15 22.60
N GLY A 270 -7.58 -29.93 22.25
CA GLY A 270 -7.04 -30.27 20.94
C GLY A 270 -5.53 -30.46 20.97
N LYS A 271 -5.00 -31.03 19.91
CA LYS A 271 -3.58 -31.27 19.72
C LYS A 271 -3.04 -30.42 18.58
N ILE A 272 -1.93 -29.73 18.79
CA ILE A 272 -1.26 -28.95 17.76
C ILE A 272 -0.66 -29.88 16.71
N LEU A 273 -1.13 -29.74 15.47
CA LEU A 273 -0.63 -30.49 14.32
C LEU A 273 0.51 -29.77 13.62
N LYS A 274 0.39 -28.43 13.49
CA LYS A 274 1.38 -27.58 12.82
C LYS A 274 1.47 -26.22 13.49
N CYS A 275 2.65 -25.63 13.40
CA CYS A 275 2.92 -24.25 13.75
C CYS A 275 3.12 -23.45 12.47
N TRP A 276 2.55 -22.25 12.40
CA TRP A 276 2.59 -21.36 11.23
C TRP A 276 2.09 -22.05 9.95
N ASP A 277 0.84 -22.46 9.96
CA ASP A 277 0.15 -23.09 8.84
C ASP A 277 -0.87 -22.11 8.23
N ASP A 278 -0.74 -21.83 6.94
CA ASP A 278 -1.58 -20.86 6.21
C ASP A 278 -1.67 -19.48 6.93
N GLY A 279 -0.52 -18.97 7.37
CA GLY A 279 -0.44 -17.67 8.05
C GLY A 279 -0.89 -17.68 9.52
N ASN A 280 -1.42 -18.79 10.02
CA ASN A 280 -1.91 -18.91 11.39
C ASN A 280 -0.85 -19.52 12.32
N PRO A 281 -0.73 -19.05 13.57
CA PRO A 281 0.16 -19.61 14.58
C PRO A 281 0.04 -21.12 14.75
N TYR A 282 -1.18 -21.63 14.86
CA TYR A 282 -1.40 -23.05 15.10
C TYR A 282 -2.52 -23.63 14.24
N ARG A 283 -2.30 -24.86 13.78
CA ARG A 283 -3.36 -25.77 13.33
C ARG A 283 -3.59 -26.79 14.41
N VAL A 284 -4.80 -26.87 14.94
CA VAL A 284 -5.17 -27.72 16.07
C VAL A 284 -6.21 -28.76 15.64
N GLU A 285 -5.97 -30.03 15.92
CA GLU A 285 -6.96 -31.10 15.80
C GLU A 285 -7.75 -31.18 17.12
N ILE A 286 -9.02 -30.83 17.07
CA ILE A 286 -9.92 -30.89 18.24
C ILE A 286 -10.25 -32.35 18.56
N GLN A 287 -10.28 -32.66 19.86
CA GLN A 287 -10.64 -34.00 20.33
C GLN A 287 -12.17 -34.19 20.36
N ASP A 288 -12.83 -33.90 19.25
CA ASP A 288 -14.24 -34.20 19.04
C ASP A 288 -14.40 -35.52 18.27
N LYS A 289 -15.69 -35.90 18.01
CA LYS A 289 -16.00 -37.15 17.29
C LYS A 289 -15.50 -37.14 15.84
N ASP A 290 -15.44 -35.93 15.23
CA ASP A 290 -15.10 -35.73 13.82
C ASP A 290 -13.62 -35.39 13.63
N ARG A 291 -12.85 -35.18 14.71
CA ARG A 291 -11.46 -34.74 14.70
C ARG A 291 -11.26 -33.49 13.82
N SER A 292 -12.08 -32.51 14.07
CA SER A 292 -12.10 -31.26 13.30
C SER A 292 -10.76 -30.51 13.43
N ASN A 293 -10.30 -29.97 12.32
CA ASN A 293 -9.11 -29.12 12.29
C ASN A 293 -9.52 -27.65 12.33
N VAL A 294 -8.92 -26.90 13.24
CA VAL A 294 -9.12 -25.47 13.38
C VAL A 294 -7.82 -24.72 13.29
N TRP A 295 -7.86 -23.49 12.80
CA TRP A 295 -6.73 -22.57 12.80
C TRP A 295 -6.89 -21.58 13.94
N VAL A 296 -5.83 -21.40 14.71
CA VAL A 296 -5.75 -20.42 15.78
C VAL A 296 -5.08 -19.17 15.20
N PRO A 297 -5.79 -18.04 15.10
CA PRO A 297 -5.31 -16.87 14.35
C PRO A 297 -4.25 -16.05 15.08
N ILE A 298 -4.26 -16.07 16.41
CA ILE A 298 -3.32 -15.32 17.27
C ILE A 298 -2.96 -16.19 18.48
N ASP A 299 -1.68 -16.17 18.85
CA ASP A 299 -1.21 -16.87 20.06
C ASP A 299 -1.49 -16.02 21.31
N SER A 300 -2.74 -16.03 21.75
CA SER A 300 -3.20 -15.36 22.97
C SER A 300 -4.20 -16.22 23.75
N ASP A 301 -4.42 -15.88 25.02
CA ASP A 301 -5.36 -16.60 25.88
C ASP A 301 -6.83 -16.49 25.44
N ASP A 302 -7.15 -15.57 24.54
CA ASP A 302 -8.47 -15.45 23.93
C ASP A 302 -8.72 -16.57 22.91
N TYR A 303 -7.67 -17.10 22.30
CA TYR A 303 -7.75 -18.06 21.20
C TYR A 303 -7.18 -19.44 21.57
N VAL A 304 -6.14 -19.50 22.40
CA VAL A 304 -5.49 -20.76 22.79
C VAL A 304 -4.92 -20.66 24.20
N ARG A 305 -5.15 -21.69 25.01
CA ARG A 305 -4.71 -21.78 26.41
C ARG A 305 -3.93 -23.08 26.65
N PRO A 306 -3.01 -23.08 27.64
CA PRO A 306 -2.38 -24.32 28.06
C PRO A 306 -3.45 -25.29 28.59
N ASN A 307 -3.16 -26.57 28.44
CA ASN A 307 -3.92 -27.60 29.14
C ASN A 307 -3.62 -27.48 30.64
N PRO A 308 -4.65 -27.41 31.52
CA PRO A 308 -4.49 -27.24 32.96
C PRO A 308 -3.66 -28.35 33.61
#